data_190bf4ed864c7a5be3f895ecdea9f0f1
#
_entry.id   190bf4ed864c7a5be3f895ecdea9f0f1
#
_cell.length_a   1.000
_cell.length_b   1.000
_cell.length_c   1.000
_cell.angle_alpha   90.00
_cell.angle_beta   90.00
_cell.angle_gamma   90.00
#
_symmetry.space_group_name_H-M   'P 1'
#
loop_
_entity.id
_entity.type
_entity.pdbx_description
1 polymer ?
#
loop_
_entity_poly.entity_id
_entity_poly.type
_entity_poly.pdbx_seq_one_letter_code
_entity_poly.pdbx_strand_id
1 'polypeptide(L)'
;YPENLIPTLTFNIFGLNVPLMRVIVIVSSLVLMLALYAFINRTRMGTAIRAVAIDQGAARLMGINVDRVISLVFFIGAGLGGVAGVMVGTYYGQIDFTMGWSYGLKAFTAAILGGIGNIPGAMIGGLLLGVIEALGASYLAMAWKDAIAFLVLRSEERRVGKECRSR
;
A
#
# COMPACT_ATOMS: atom_id res chain seq x y z
N TYR A 1 2.91 -11.18 22.72
CA TYR A 1 2.92 -9.75 23.09
C TYR A 1 2.18 -9.60 24.42
N PRO A 2 2.68 -8.83 25.40
CA PRO A 2 1.95 -8.58 26.64
C PRO A 2 0.67 -7.80 26.34
N GLU A 3 -0.46 -8.32 26.81
CA GLU A 3 -1.82 -7.82 26.52
C GLU A 3 -2.09 -6.39 27.03
N ASN A 4 -1.14 -5.77 27.73
CA ASN A 4 -1.31 -4.49 28.43
C ASN A 4 -0.52 -3.31 27.82
N LEU A 5 0.04 -3.44 26.63
CA LEU A 5 0.85 -2.38 26.02
C LEU A 5 0.02 -1.19 25.52
N ILE A 6 -1.26 -1.35 25.30
CA ILE A 6 -2.14 -0.27 24.87
C ILE A 6 -3.40 -0.28 25.75
N PRO A 7 -3.71 0.81 26.46
CA PRO A 7 -4.94 0.90 27.21
C PRO A 7 -6.11 0.70 26.24
N THR A 8 -7.01 -0.22 26.58
CA THR A 8 -8.26 -0.50 25.86
C THR A 8 -9.24 0.67 26.01
N LEU A 9 -8.80 1.86 25.60
CA LEU A 9 -9.67 3.03 25.53
C LEU A 9 -10.57 2.86 24.30
N THR A 10 -11.81 2.51 24.58
CA THR A 10 -12.86 2.49 23.54
C THR A 10 -13.47 3.87 23.47
N PHE A 11 -13.39 4.51 22.33
CA PHE A 11 -14.13 5.73 22.05
C PHE A 11 -15.52 5.37 21.52
N ASN A 12 -16.55 5.82 22.22
CA ASN A 12 -17.94 5.75 21.75
C ASN A 12 -18.18 6.88 20.75
N ILE A 13 -18.07 6.58 19.46
CA ILE A 13 -18.44 7.51 18.40
C ILE A 13 -19.74 6.99 17.77
N PHE A 14 -20.83 7.73 17.94
CA PHE A 14 -22.16 7.38 17.42
C PHE A 14 -22.73 6.01 17.88
N GLY A 15 -22.41 5.58 19.11
CA GLY A 15 -22.94 4.30 19.64
C GLY A 15 -22.14 3.05 19.20
N LEU A 16 -21.05 3.22 18.45
CA LEU A 16 -20.13 2.16 18.07
C LEU A 16 -18.88 2.22 18.94
N ASN A 17 -18.57 1.11 19.62
CA ASN A 17 -17.33 0.95 20.36
C ASN A 17 -16.17 0.72 19.38
N VAL A 18 -15.44 1.79 19.01
CA VAL A 18 -14.27 1.70 18.15
C VAL A 18 -13.02 1.56 19.03
N PRO A 19 -12.28 0.45 18.95
CA PRO A 19 -11.03 0.33 19.69
C PRO A 19 -10.03 1.38 19.16
N LEU A 20 -9.37 2.07 20.09
CA LEU A 20 -8.39 3.13 19.81
C LEU A 20 -7.34 2.70 18.77
N MET A 21 -6.99 1.42 18.77
CA MET A 21 -6.02 0.84 17.85
C MET A 21 -6.41 1.01 16.37
N ARG A 22 -7.70 0.84 16.03
CA ARG A 22 -8.18 1.05 14.65
C ARG A 22 -8.02 2.50 14.21
N VAL A 23 -8.30 3.43 15.10
CA VAL A 23 -8.16 4.86 14.81
C VAL A 23 -6.68 5.21 14.58
N ILE A 24 -5.78 4.70 15.40
CA ILE A 24 -4.33 4.91 15.26
C ILE A 24 -3.84 4.38 13.90
N VAL A 25 -4.25 3.18 13.51
CA VAL A 25 -3.86 2.58 12.21
C VAL A 25 -4.36 3.43 11.04
N ILE A 26 -5.61 3.88 11.07
CA ILE A 26 -6.18 4.72 10.01
C ILE A 26 -5.47 6.07 9.93
N VAL A 27 -5.31 6.76 11.05
CA VAL A 27 -4.67 8.08 11.08
C VAL A 27 -3.21 7.98 10.65
N SER A 28 -2.46 7.01 11.15
CA SER A 28 -1.05 6.84 10.79
C SER A 28 -0.87 6.44 9.32
N SER A 29 -1.73 5.59 8.76
CA SER A 29 -1.67 5.25 7.34
C SER A 29 -1.95 6.47 6.46
N LEU A 30 -2.93 7.30 6.85
CA LEU A 30 -3.26 8.53 6.14
C LEU A 30 -2.13 9.57 6.22
N VAL A 31 -1.50 9.72 7.38
CA VAL A 31 -0.34 10.62 7.55
C VAL A 31 0.84 10.16 6.71
N LEU A 32 1.18 8.86 6.73
CA LEU A 32 2.26 8.29 5.90
C LEU A 32 1.98 8.48 4.41
N MET A 33 0.72 8.27 4.00
CA MET A 33 0.26 8.49 2.65
C MET A 33 0.48 9.93 2.19
N LEU A 34 0.02 10.89 2.98
CA LEU A 34 0.18 12.32 2.69
C LEU A 34 1.65 12.75 2.70
N ALA A 35 2.44 12.21 3.64
CA ALA A 35 3.87 12.50 3.73
C ALA A 35 4.62 12.00 2.47
N LEU A 36 4.33 10.77 2.02
CA LEU A 36 4.92 10.20 0.81
C LEU A 36 4.50 11.00 -0.44
N TYR A 37 3.23 11.33 -0.55
CA TYR A 37 2.71 12.16 -1.64
C TYR A 37 3.38 13.53 -1.69
N ALA A 38 3.48 14.21 -0.55
CA ALA A 38 4.15 15.51 -0.45
C ALA A 38 5.65 15.39 -0.76
N PHE A 39 6.31 14.34 -0.28
CA PHE A 39 7.72 14.08 -0.56
C PHE A 39 7.97 13.95 -2.07
N ILE A 40 7.18 13.14 -2.77
CA ILE A 40 7.39 12.88 -4.20
C ILE A 40 6.99 14.07 -5.07
N ASN A 41 5.96 14.83 -4.70
CA ASN A 41 5.49 15.95 -5.51
C ASN A 41 6.18 17.27 -5.21
N ARG A 42 6.69 17.46 -3.98
CA ARG A 42 7.25 18.75 -3.56
C ARG A 42 8.76 18.79 -3.41
N THR A 43 9.47 17.63 -3.48
CA THR A 43 10.92 17.62 -3.32
C THR A 43 11.66 17.45 -4.64
N ARG A 44 12.89 17.96 -4.71
CA ARG A 44 13.80 17.75 -5.87
C ARG A 44 14.11 16.27 -6.07
N MET A 45 14.17 15.51 -4.99
CA MET A 45 14.36 14.05 -5.05
C MET A 45 13.16 13.35 -5.68
N GLY A 46 11.94 13.77 -5.36
CA GLY A 46 10.74 13.23 -6.01
C GLY A 46 10.71 13.51 -7.51
N THR A 47 11.20 14.67 -7.96
CA THR A 47 11.35 14.97 -9.41
C THR A 47 12.37 14.03 -10.04
N ALA A 48 13.52 13.80 -9.37
CA ALA A 48 14.53 12.86 -9.85
C ALA A 48 13.98 11.42 -9.93
N ILE A 49 13.22 10.97 -8.92
CA ILE A 49 12.55 9.65 -8.92
C ILE A 49 11.64 9.50 -10.16
N ARG A 50 10.83 10.50 -10.44
CA ARG A 50 9.93 10.46 -11.61
C ARG A 50 10.70 10.46 -12.94
N ALA A 51 11.78 11.25 -13.05
CA ALA A 51 12.61 11.26 -14.24
C ALA A 51 13.28 9.90 -14.49
N VAL A 52 13.84 9.29 -13.45
CA VAL A 52 14.44 7.94 -13.51
C VAL A 52 13.42 6.85 -13.84
N ALA A 53 12.17 7.01 -13.38
CA ALA A 53 11.08 6.06 -13.66
C ALA A 53 10.64 6.09 -15.13
N ILE A 54 10.79 7.23 -15.83
CA ILE A 54 10.44 7.37 -17.25
C ILE A 54 11.58 6.86 -18.13
N ASP A 55 12.79 7.38 -17.94
CA ASP A 55 13.96 6.99 -18.71
C ASP A 55 15.24 7.18 -17.88
N GLN A 56 15.88 6.07 -17.54
CA GLN A 56 17.13 6.07 -16.78
C GLN A 56 18.32 6.63 -17.60
N GLY A 57 18.32 6.41 -18.92
CA GLY A 57 19.35 6.91 -19.81
C GLY A 57 19.32 8.43 -19.90
N ALA A 58 18.16 8.99 -20.21
CA ALA A 58 17.95 10.43 -20.27
C ALA A 58 18.23 11.10 -18.90
N ALA A 59 17.82 10.48 -17.80
CA ALA A 59 18.10 11.00 -16.46
C ALA A 59 19.60 11.08 -16.16
N ARG A 60 20.41 10.10 -16.57
CA ARG A 60 21.88 10.13 -16.45
C ARG A 60 22.49 11.27 -17.25
N LEU A 61 22.02 11.50 -18.47
CA LEU A 61 22.49 12.61 -19.31
C LEU A 61 22.18 13.98 -18.70
N MET A 62 21.11 14.09 -17.95
CA MET A 62 20.73 15.30 -17.18
C MET A 62 21.49 15.45 -15.85
N GLY A 63 22.48 14.59 -15.58
CA GLY A 63 23.32 14.65 -14.38
C GLY A 63 22.68 14.04 -13.12
N ILE A 64 21.58 13.28 -13.26
CA ILE A 64 20.95 12.60 -12.14
C ILE A 64 21.72 11.30 -11.86
N ASN A 65 22.15 11.13 -10.59
CA ASN A 65 22.75 9.89 -10.15
C ASN A 65 21.67 8.84 -9.93
N VAL A 66 21.43 8.00 -10.95
CA VAL A 66 20.36 6.98 -10.96
C VAL A 66 20.51 5.99 -9.83
N ASP A 67 21.73 5.54 -9.52
CA ASP A 67 21.98 4.54 -8.49
C ASP A 67 21.62 5.04 -7.09
N ARG A 68 21.87 6.31 -6.79
CA ARG A 68 21.45 6.94 -5.53
C ARG A 68 19.94 7.07 -5.44
N VAL A 69 19.28 7.40 -6.55
CA VAL A 69 17.82 7.51 -6.59
C VAL A 69 17.17 6.15 -6.35
N ILE A 70 17.67 5.10 -7.00
CA ILE A 70 17.18 3.73 -6.81
C ILE A 70 17.37 3.29 -5.35
N SER A 71 18.59 3.47 -4.79
CA SER A 71 18.87 3.12 -3.40
C SER A 71 17.94 3.84 -2.42
N LEU A 72 17.65 5.11 -2.67
CA LEU A 72 16.74 5.90 -1.83
C LEU A 72 15.31 5.38 -1.92
N VAL A 73 14.82 5.02 -3.10
CA VAL A 73 13.47 4.44 -3.28
C VAL A 73 13.33 3.13 -2.52
N PHE A 74 14.34 2.24 -2.62
CA PHE A 74 14.35 0.98 -1.86
C PHE A 74 14.41 1.22 -0.35
N PHE A 75 15.19 2.19 0.11
CA PHE A 75 15.27 2.54 1.52
C PHE A 75 13.93 3.04 2.07
N ILE A 76 13.26 3.94 1.33
CA ILE A 76 11.91 4.43 1.71
C ILE A 76 10.90 3.28 1.69
N GLY A 77 10.93 2.44 0.65
CA GLY A 77 10.03 1.29 0.53
C GLY A 77 10.19 0.30 1.68
N ALA A 78 11.43 -0.04 2.04
CA ALA A 78 11.73 -0.92 3.17
C ALA A 78 11.29 -0.29 4.51
N GLY A 79 11.52 1.01 4.69
CA GLY A 79 11.07 1.75 5.87
C GLY A 79 9.55 1.73 6.03
N LEU A 80 8.81 2.01 4.96
CA LEU A 80 7.35 1.96 4.96
C LEU A 80 6.83 0.53 5.21
N GLY A 81 7.48 -0.47 4.60
CA GLY A 81 7.16 -1.88 4.86
C GLY A 81 7.37 -2.28 6.32
N GLY A 82 8.45 -1.81 6.94
CA GLY A 82 8.70 -2.03 8.37
C GLY A 82 7.63 -1.41 9.27
N VAL A 83 7.25 -0.16 9.01
CA VAL A 83 6.16 0.51 9.75
C VAL A 83 4.84 -0.24 9.56
N ALA A 84 4.51 -0.63 8.33
CA ALA A 84 3.29 -1.41 8.05
C ALA A 84 3.30 -2.76 8.78
N GLY A 85 4.45 -3.45 8.82
CA GLY A 85 4.60 -4.71 9.54
C GLY A 85 4.38 -4.57 11.04
N VAL A 86 4.92 -3.51 11.66
CA VAL A 86 4.68 -3.21 13.08
C VAL A 86 3.19 -2.95 13.34
N MET A 87 2.52 -2.17 12.48
CA MET A 87 1.09 -1.88 12.61
C MET A 87 0.22 -3.14 12.51
N VAL A 88 0.50 -3.99 11.52
CA VAL A 88 -0.21 -5.26 11.33
C VAL A 88 0.03 -6.19 12.52
N GLY A 89 1.28 -6.34 12.97
CA GLY A 89 1.63 -7.16 14.13
C GLY A 89 0.94 -6.70 15.42
N THR A 90 0.85 -5.38 15.62
CA THR A 90 0.16 -4.81 16.78
C THR A 90 -1.36 -4.98 16.69
N TYR A 91 -1.92 -4.90 15.49
CA TYR A 91 -3.37 -5.07 15.27
C TYR A 91 -3.84 -6.51 15.49
N TYR A 92 -3.08 -7.50 15.02
CA TYR A 92 -3.44 -8.92 15.14
C TYR A 92 -2.92 -9.58 16.43
N GLY A 93 -2.00 -8.94 17.14
CA GLY A 93 -1.40 -9.47 18.39
C GLY A 93 -0.45 -10.64 18.18
N GLN A 94 -0.34 -11.17 16.97
CA GLN A 94 0.56 -12.26 16.59
C GLN A 94 1.12 -12.01 15.20
N ILE A 95 2.33 -12.48 14.94
CA ILE A 95 3.04 -12.32 13.68
C ILE A 95 3.42 -13.70 13.18
N ASP A 96 2.88 -14.07 12.00
CA ASP A 96 3.25 -15.28 11.28
C ASP A 96 4.17 -14.93 10.10
N PHE A 97 5.12 -15.81 9.79
CA PHE A 97 6.05 -15.62 8.66
C PHE A 97 5.35 -15.57 7.30
N THR A 98 4.15 -16.14 7.18
CA THR A 98 3.34 -16.13 5.96
C THR A 98 2.57 -14.83 5.74
N MET A 99 2.38 -14.02 6.78
CA MET A 99 1.63 -12.76 6.70
C MET A 99 2.24 -11.79 5.68
N GLY A 100 3.57 -11.69 5.62
CA GLY A 100 4.26 -10.82 4.68
C GLY A 100 3.93 -11.12 3.22
N TRP A 101 3.77 -12.39 2.86
CA TRP A 101 3.40 -12.82 1.52
C TRP A 101 1.98 -12.35 1.15
N SER A 102 1.00 -12.61 2.00
CA SER A 102 -0.40 -12.24 1.75
C SER A 102 -0.57 -10.72 1.63
N TYR A 103 0.03 -9.94 2.53
CA TYR A 103 -0.04 -8.48 2.46
C TYR A 103 0.79 -7.89 1.31
N GLY A 104 1.90 -8.52 0.95
CA GLY A 104 2.71 -8.14 -0.22
C GLY A 104 1.94 -8.31 -1.53
N LEU A 105 1.22 -9.42 -1.71
CA LEU A 105 0.35 -9.63 -2.86
C LEU A 105 -0.79 -8.60 -2.93
N LYS A 106 -1.41 -8.27 -1.80
CA LYS A 106 -2.46 -7.24 -1.73
C LYS A 106 -1.92 -5.85 -2.07
N ALA A 107 -0.75 -5.51 -1.57
CA ALA A 107 -0.10 -4.24 -1.91
C ALA A 107 0.25 -4.16 -3.40
N PHE A 108 0.71 -5.26 -3.98
CA PHE A 108 1.00 -5.35 -5.41
C PHE A 108 -0.27 -5.21 -6.27
N THR A 109 -1.37 -5.90 -5.89
CA THR A 109 -2.67 -5.74 -6.56
C THR A 109 -3.21 -4.31 -6.47
N ALA A 110 -3.08 -3.66 -5.31
CA ALA A 110 -3.48 -2.28 -5.13
C ALA A 110 -2.67 -1.32 -6.02
N ALA A 111 -1.35 -1.56 -6.17
CA ALA A 111 -0.49 -0.78 -7.05
C ALA A 111 -0.85 -0.94 -8.54
N ILE A 112 -1.19 -2.15 -8.97
CA ILE A 112 -1.64 -2.42 -10.34
C ILE A 112 -2.99 -1.76 -10.62
N LEU A 113 -3.97 -1.92 -9.72
CA LEU A 113 -5.28 -1.28 -9.81
C LEU A 113 -5.20 0.24 -9.90
N GLY A 114 -4.28 0.82 -9.15
CA GLY A 114 -4.07 2.27 -9.14
C GLY A 114 -3.28 2.81 -10.34
N GLY A 115 -2.70 1.92 -11.13
CA GLY A 115 -1.79 2.25 -12.24
C GLY A 115 -0.35 2.40 -11.79
N ILE A 116 0.52 1.57 -12.36
CA ILE A 116 1.96 1.59 -12.09
C ILE A 116 2.54 2.95 -12.47
N GLY A 117 3.18 3.62 -11.51
CA GLY A 117 3.78 4.96 -11.70
C GLY A 117 2.87 6.12 -11.29
N ASN A 118 1.60 5.89 -11.01
CA ASN A 118 0.68 6.90 -10.50
C ASN A 118 0.44 6.70 -8.99
N ILE A 119 1.15 7.46 -8.15
CA ILE A 119 1.08 7.35 -6.70
C ILE A 119 -0.33 7.62 -6.16
N PRO A 120 -1.03 8.74 -6.54
CA PRO A 120 -2.40 8.95 -6.14
C PRO A 120 -3.34 7.81 -6.58
N GLY A 121 -3.09 7.25 -7.77
CA GLY A 121 -3.83 6.09 -8.27
C GLY A 121 -3.68 4.87 -7.36
N ALA A 122 -2.43 4.52 -7.00
CA ALA A 122 -2.15 3.39 -6.11
C ALA A 122 -2.81 3.55 -4.73
N MET A 123 -2.89 4.80 -4.22
CA MET A 123 -3.56 5.12 -2.97
C MET A 123 -5.07 4.83 -3.04
N ILE A 124 -5.72 5.31 -4.08
CA ILE A 124 -7.15 5.06 -4.34
C ILE A 124 -7.38 3.57 -4.59
N GLY A 125 -6.49 2.92 -5.36
CA GLY A 125 -6.53 1.48 -5.59
C GLY A 125 -6.48 0.66 -4.31
N GLY A 126 -5.63 1.02 -3.37
CA GLY A 126 -5.54 0.40 -2.05
C GLY A 126 -6.79 0.59 -1.20
N LEU A 127 -7.37 1.79 -1.19
CA LEU A 127 -8.63 2.06 -0.50
C LEU A 127 -9.79 1.27 -1.10
N LEU A 128 -9.92 1.25 -2.42
CA LEU A 128 -10.94 0.48 -3.13
C LEU A 128 -10.81 -1.01 -2.86
N LEU A 129 -9.58 -1.55 -2.95
CA LEU A 129 -9.32 -2.95 -2.64
C LEU A 129 -9.72 -3.28 -1.19
N GLY A 130 -9.37 -2.44 -0.23
CA GLY A 130 -9.73 -2.61 1.17
C GLY A 130 -11.25 -2.59 1.40
N VAL A 131 -11.98 -1.70 0.72
CA VAL A 131 -13.44 -1.63 0.79
C VAL A 131 -14.07 -2.88 0.16
N ILE A 132 -13.62 -3.28 -1.02
CA ILE A 132 -14.10 -4.49 -1.71
C ILE A 132 -13.84 -5.73 -0.85
N GLU A 133 -12.66 -5.83 -0.25
CA GLU A 133 -12.29 -6.92 0.64
C GLU A 133 -13.17 -6.96 1.90
N ALA A 134 -13.46 -5.80 2.51
CA ALA A 134 -14.32 -5.70 3.67
C ALA A 134 -15.77 -6.08 3.35
N LEU A 135 -16.31 -5.63 2.21
CA LEU A 135 -17.64 -6.02 1.75
C LEU A 135 -17.69 -7.50 1.38
N GLY A 136 -16.68 -8.01 0.67
CA GLY A 136 -16.61 -9.42 0.30
C GLY A 136 -16.53 -10.34 1.53
N ALA A 137 -15.77 -9.97 2.55
CA ALA A 137 -15.69 -10.72 3.80
C ALA A 137 -17.01 -10.72 4.58
N SER A 138 -17.81 -9.65 4.45
CA SER A 138 -19.12 -9.52 5.11
C SER A 138 -20.22 -10.35 4.42
N TYR A 139 -20.19 -10.47 3.09
CA TYR A 139 -21.24 -11.13 2.31
C TYR A 139 -20.91 -12.57 1.90
N LEU A 140 -19.63 -12.93 1.70
CA LEU A 140 -19.20 -14.21 1.07
C LEU A 140 -18.37 -15.04 2.02
N ALA A 141 -18.37 -15.14 3.21
CA ALA A 141 -17.50 -15.90 4.11
C ALA A 141 -15.99 -15.58 4.00
N MET A 142 -15.28 -15.67 5.13
CA MET A 142 -13.86 -15.30 5.28
C MET A 142 -12.89 -16.02 4.32
N ALA A 143 -13.27 -17.23 3.84
CA ALA A 143 -12.44 -18.03 2.94
C ALA A 143 -12.27 -17.42 1.53
N TRP A 144 -13.17 -16.52 1.11
CA TRP A 144 -13.14 -15.88 -0.21
C TRP A 144 -12.34 -14.58 -0.25
N LYS A 145 -11.84 -14.14 0.90
CA LYS A 145 -11.13 -12.87 1.04
C LYS A 145 -9.89 -12.78 0.13
N ASP A 146 -9.11 -13.82 0.07
CA ASP A 146 -7.92 -13.88 -0.78
C ASP A 146 -8.28 -14.18 -2.25
N ALA A 147 -9.35 -14.93 -2.49
CA ALA A 147 -9.83 -15.21 -3.84
C ALA A 147 -10.33 -13.94 -4.56
N ILE A 148 -10.94 -12.99 -3.86
CA ILE A 148 -11.37 -11.71 -4.42
C ILE A 148 -10.16 -10.88 -4.87
N ALA A 149 -9.10 -10.82 -4.07
CA ALA A 149 -7.87 -10.12 -4.45
C ALA A 149 -7.24 -10.74 -5.72
N PHE A 150 -7.24 -12.08 -5.83
CA PHE A 150 -6.77 -12.78 -7.03
C PHE A 150 -7.67 -12.59 -8.26
N LEU A 151 -8.99 -12.56 -8.09
CA LEU A 151 -9.94 -12.29 -9.18
C LEU A 151 -9.76 -10.88 -9.74
N VAL A 152 -9.55 -9.90 -8.86
CA VAL A 152 -9.26 -8.53 -9.26
C VAL A 152 -7.95 -8.46 -10.03
N LEU A 153 -6.88 -9.10 -9.55
CA LEU A 153 -5.61 -9.20 -10.26
C LEU A 153 -5.80 -9.82 -11.67
N ARG A 154 -6.51 -10.92 -11.75
CA ARG A 154 -6.74 -11.63 -13.03
C ARG A 154 -7.61 -10.82 -14.01
N SER A 155 -8.52 -9.99 -13.50
CA SER A 155 -9.34 -9.13 -14.36
C SER A 155 -8.52 -8.03 -15.03
N GLU A 156 -7.53 -7.50 -14.31
CA GLU A 156 -6.60 -6.48 -14.84
C GLU A 156 -5.59 -7.11 -15.82
N GLU A 157 -5.10 -8.31 -15.57
CA GLU A 157 -4.20 -9.03 -16.46
C GLU A 157 -4.85 -9.24 -17.85
N ARG A 158 -6.16 -9.49 -17.90
CA ARG A 158 -6.92 -9.58 -19.15
C ARG A 158 -7.06 -8.27 -19.89
N ARG A 159 -7.05 -7.12 -19.20
CA ARG A 159 -7.08 -5.80 -19.85
C ARG A 159 -5.74 -5.48 -20.49
N VAL A 160 -4.65 -5.65 -19.76
CA VAL A 160 -3.29 -5.42 -20.27
C VAL A 160 -2.96 -6.31 -21.47
N GLY A 161 -3.36 -7.59 -21.41
CA GLY A 161 -3.18 -8.54 -22.52
C GLY A 161 -3.95 -8.18 -23.81
N LYS A 162 -5.08 -7.48 -23.71
CA LYS A 162 -5.83 -6.98 -24.87
C LYS A 162 -5.19 -5.75 -25.49
N GLU A 163 -4.64 -4.84 -24.73
CA GLU A 163 -3.94 -3.66 -25.24
C GLU A 163 -2.63 -4.02 -25.96
N CYS A 164 -1.86 -4.99 -25.47
CA CYS A 164 -0.68 -5.48 -26.16
C CYS A 164 -0.97 -6.20 -27.51
N ARG A 165 -2.19 -6.72 -27.69
CA ARG A 165 -2.58 -7.42 -28.93
C ARG A 165 -3.15 -6.48 -30.00
N SER A 166 -3.49 -5.26 -29.62
CA SER A 166 -4.06 -4.25 -30.53
C SER A 166 -3.02 -3.27 -31.10
N ARG A 167 -1.74 -3.42 -30.72
CA ARG A 167 -0.59 -2.73 -31.31
C ARG A 167 0.26 -3.70 -32.13
#